data_4abd5ec8af334b7eefa83ae4450457e9
#
_entry.id   4abd5ec8af334b7eefa83ae4450457e9
#
_cell.length_a   1.000
_cell.length_b   1.000
_cell.length_c   1.000
_cell.angle_alpha   90.00
_cell.angle_beta   90.00
_cell.angle_gamma   90.00
#
_symmetry.space_group_name_H-M   'P 1'
#
loop_
_entity.id
_entity.type
_entity.pdbx_description
1 polymer ?
#
loop_
_entity_poly.entity_id
_entity_poly.type
_entity_poly.pdbx_seq_one_letter_code
_entity_poly.pdbx_strand_id
1 'polypeptide(L)'
;VATARERTLLTLLRNAATIALVIITLMFVLSEVGLDIAPLLASAGVLGLAIGFGAQKLVQDIITGIFIQFENAMNVGDVVTVGGTTGVVERLTIRSVSLRDLSGAFHVIPFSSVDMVTNFVREFGYFVCDMGVAYRENIDEVKQAMLDAFEELRSDPEQAKSIMGDLEWFGINAFGDSAVVVRARIKCVPGAQWGVGRAYNGVLKRVFDDRNIEIPFPHQTIYLGE
;
A
#
# COMPACT_ATOMS: atom_id res chain seq x y z
N VAL A 1 -35.60 -2.12 -1.93
CA VAL A 1 -36.00 -1.46 -3.20
C VAL A 1 -34.73 -1.14 -3.96
N ALA A 2 -34.54 -1.76 -5.15
CA ALA A 2 -33.36 -1.56 -5.98
C ALA A 2 -33.20 -0.08 -6.36
N THR A 3 -31.97 0.44 -6.22
CA THR A 3 -31.67 1.82 -6.58
C THR A 3 -31.83 2.04 -8.10
N ALA A 4 -31.99 3.28 -8.57
CA ALA A 4 -32.11 3.59 -9.99
C ALA A 4 -30.93 3.02 -10.80
N ARG A 5 -29.71 2.99 -10.24
CA ARG A 5 -28.49 2.38 -10.81
C ARG A 5 -28.63 0.88 -11.00
N GLU A 6 -29.12 0.16 -10.01
CA GLU A 6 -29.30 -1.30 -10.06
C GLU A 6 -30.32 -1.69 -11.10
N ARG A 7 -31.41 -0.92 -11.24
CA ARG A 7 -32.41 -1.17 -12.30
C ARG A 7 -31.84 -1.00 -13.68
N THR A 8 -31.05 0.05 -13.90
CA THR A 8 -30.41 0.30 -15.21
C THR A 8 -29.44 -0.85 -15.56
N LEU A 9 -28.59 -1.27 -14.61
CA LEU A 9 -27.65 -2.36 -14.82
C LEU A 9 -28.37 -3.70 -15.11
N LEU A 10 -29.40 -4.02 -14.34
CA LEU A 10 -30.21 -5.22 -14.58
C LEU A 10 -30.89 -5.19 -15.95
N THR A 11 -31.40 -4.02 -16.36
CA THR A 11 -31.99 -3.86 -17.69
C THR A 11 -31.00 -4.06 -18.82
N LEU A 12 -29.79 -3.49 -18.71
CA LEU A 12 -28.71 -3.70 -19.68
C LEU A 12 -28.28 -5.16 -19.77
N LEU A 13 -28.09 -5.82 -18.63
CA LEU A 13 -27.73 -7.23 -18.57
C LEU A 13 -28.83 -8.12 -19.18
N ARG A 14 -30.09 -7.86 -18.83
CA ARG A 14 -31.25 -8.58 -19.42
C ARG A 14 -31.31 -8.41 -20.92
N ASN A 15 -31.13 -7.19 -21.42
CA ASN A 15 -31.17 -6.93 -22.87
C ASN A 15 -30.03 -7.67 -23.59
N ALA A 16 -28.79 -7.62 -23.04
CA ALA A 16 -27.66 -8.34 -23.60
C ALA A 16 -27.90 -9.86 -23.62
N ALA A 17 -28.41 -10.44 -22.53
CA ALA A 17 -28.75 -11.84 -22.43
C ALA A 17 -29.89 -12.23 -23.44
N THR A 18 -30.90 -11.38 -23.58
CA THR A 18 -32.00 -11.58 -24.52
C THR A 18 -31.50 -11.59 -25.96
N ILE A 19 -30.63 -10.63 -26.34
CA ILE A 19 -30.02 -10.57 -27.67
C ILE A 19 -29.21 -11.86 -27.96
N ALA A 20 -28.37 -12.27 -27.01
CA ALA A 20 -27.59 -13.51 -27.15
C ALA A 20 -28.48 -14.74 -27.33
N LEU A 21 -29.53 -14.86 -26.51
CA LEU A 21 -30.51 -15.95 -26.62
C LEU A 21 -31.22 -15.97 -27.99
N VAL A 22 -31.66 -14.81 -28.47
CA VAL A 22 -32.33 -14.68 -29.78
C VAL A 22 -31.39 -15.12 -30.91
N ILE A 23 -30.11 -14.69 -30.87
CA ILE A 23 -29.12 -15.07 -31.89
C ILE A 23 -28.90 -16.60 -31.86
N ILE A 24 -28.68 -17.18 -30.67
CA ILE A 24 -28.48 -18.65 -30.53
C ILE A 24 -29.70 -19.42 -31.03
N THR A 25 -30.91 -19.01 -30.65
CA THR A 25 -32.14 -19.64 -31.07
C THR A 25 -32.32 -19.55 -32.60
N LEU A 26 -32.05 -18.37 -33.19
CA LEU A 26 -32.12 -18.18 -34.63
C LEU A 26 -31.13 -19.11 -35.36
N MET A 27 -29.89 -19.20 -34.87
CA MET A 27 -28.88 -20.12 -35.47
C MET A 27 -29.33 -21.57 -35.37
N PHE A 28 -29.93 -21.99 -34.26
CA PHE A 28 -30.47 -23.33 -34.09
C PHE A 28 -31.59 -23.61 -35.08
N VAL A 29 -32.54 -22.67 -35.23
CA VAL A 29 -33.66 -22.81 -36.20
C VAL A 29 -33.13 -22.91 -37.66
N LEU A 30 -32.14 -22.08 -38.02
CA LEU A 30 -31.52 -22.11 -39.34
C LEU A 30 -30.85 -23.48 -39.64
N SER A 31 -30.19 -24.04 -38.63
CA SER A 31 -29.57 -25.37 -38.69
C SER A 31 -30.62 -26.47 -38.93
N GLU A 32 -31.76 -26.42 -38.23
CA GLU A 32 -32.84 -27.41 -38.39
C GLU A 32 -33.50 -27.33 -39.79
N VAL A 33 -33.53 -26.13 -40.39
CA VAL A 33 -34.03 -25.94 -41.76
C VAL A 33 -33.04 -26.43 -42.83
N GLY A 34 -31.83 -26.88 -42.40
CA GLY A 34 -30.80 -27.42 -43.30
C GLY A 34 -29.89 -26.36 -43.92
N LEU A 35 -29.90 -25.12 -43.40
CA LEU A 35 -28.95 -24.08 -43.82
C LEU A 35 -27.58 -24.30 -43.16
N ASP A 36 -26.51 -24.11 -43.94
CA ASP A 36 -25.15 -24.17 -43.42
C ASP A 36 -24.87 -22.97 -42.51
N ILE A 37 -24.76 -23.23 -41.20
CA ILE A 37 -24.47 -22.21 -40.19
C ILE A 37 -22.96 -22.03 -39.91
N ALA A 38 -22.07 -22.81 -40.58
CA ALA A 38 -20.63 -22.71 -40.33
C ALA A 38 -20.07 -21.30 -40.55
N PRO A 39 -20.44 -20.53 -41.60
CA PRO A 39 -19.99 -19.14 -41.74
C PRO A 39 -20.51 -18.22 -40.65
N LEU A 40 -21.72 -18.45 -40.14
CA LEU A 40 -22.31 -17.67 -39.06
C LEU A 40 -21.58 -17.94 -37.72
N LEU A 41 -21.26 -19.22 -37.47
CA LEU A 41 -20.46 -19.60 -36.29
C LEU A 41 -19.06 -19.01 -36.36
N ALA A 42 -18.42 -19.03 -37.54
CA ALA A 42 -17.09 -18.41 -37.70
C ALA A 42 -17.13 -16.90 -37.41
N SER A 43 -18.11 -16.18 -37.95
CA SER A 43 -18.27 -14.74 -37.71
C SER A 43 -18.61 -14.43 -36.26
N ALA A 44 -19.49 -15.23 -35.65
CA ALA A 44 -19.79 -15.11 -34.21
C ALA A 44 -18.55 -15.36 -33.32
N GLY A 45 -17.69 -16.31 -33.71
CA GLY A 45 -16.43 -16.59 -33.06
C GLY A 45 -15.47 -15.38 -33.08
N VAL A 46 -15.33 -14.72 -34.24
CA VAL A 46 -14.52 -13.49 -34.35
C VAL A 46 -15.08 -12.36 -33.48
N LEU A 47 -16.41 -12.17 -33.49
CA LEU A 47 -17.06 -11.20 -32.62
C LEU A 47 -16.87 -11.54 -31.13
N GLY A 48 -16.94 -12.82 -30.76
CA GLY A 48 -16.68 -13.31 -29.41
C GLY A 48 -15.25 -13.00 -28.93
N LEU A 49 -14.25 -13.20 -29.80
CA LEU A 49 -12.87 -12.84 -29.53
C LEU A 49 -12.71 -11.32 -29.32
N ALA A 50 -13.33 -10.51 -30.18
CA ALA A 50 -13.27 -9.03 -30.00
C ALA A 50 -13.89 -8.57 -28.69
N ILE A 51 -15.03 -9.14 -28.30
CA ILE A 51 -15.68 -8.88 -27.00
C ILE A 51 -14.79 -9.39 -25.85
N GLY A 52 -14.19 -10.56 -25.97
CA GLY A 52 -13.27 -11.14 -24.99
C GLY A 52 -12.04 -10.27 -24.73
N PHE A 53 -11.39 -9.78 -25.79
CA PHE A 53 -10.29 -8.84 -25.66
C PHE A 53 -10.73 -7.51 -25.02
N GLY A 54 -11.93 -7.01 -25.35
CA GLY A 54 -12.49 -5.81 -24.73
C GLY A 54 -12.80 -5.99 -23.24
N ALA A 55 -13.17 -7.18 -22.82
CA ALA A 55 -13.51 -7.52 -21.44
C ALA A 55 -12.31 -8.06 -20.61
N GLN A 56 -11.14 -8.24 -21.21
CA GLN A 56 -9.97 -8.88 -20.58
C GLN A 56 -9.61 -8.25 -19.22
N LYS A 57 -9.56 -6.93 -19.14
CA LYS A 57 -9.24 -6.23 -17.90
C LYS A 57 -10.29 -6.48 -16.81
N LEU A 58 -11.56 -6.56 -17.16
CA LEU A 58 -12.63 -6.84 -16.21
C LEU A 58 -12.47 -8.25 -15.60
N VAL A 59 -12.15 -9.23 -16.43
CA VAL A 59 -11.90 -10.60 -15.98
C VAL A 59 -10.67 -10.65 -15.08
N GLN A 60 -9.61 -9.96 -15.47
CA GLN A 60 -8.39 -9.82 -14.67
C GLN A 60 -8.68 -9.17 -13.30
N ASP A 61 -9.44 -8.06 -13.28
CA ASP A 61 -9.85 -7.39 -12.02
C ASP A 61 -10.50 -8.38 -11.05
N ILE A 62 -11.45 -9.17 -11.56
CA ILE A 62 -12.22 -10.11 -10.72
C ILE A 62 -11.31 -11.23 -10.20
N ILE A 63 -10.50 -11.84 -11.06
CA ILE A 63 -9.61 -12.94 -10.68
C ILE A 63 -8.59 -12.45 -9.65
N THR A 64 -7.91 -11.35 -9.92
CA THR A 64 -6.93 -10.76 -9.00
C THR A 64 -7.60 -10.36 -7.69
N GLY A 65 -8.80 -9.76 -7.74
CA GLY A 65 -9.53 -9.36 -6.53
C GLY A 65 -9.93 -10.55 -5.66
N ILE A 66 -10.31 -11.68 -6.24
CA ILE A 66 -10.59 -12.92 -5.49
C ILE A 66 -9.32 -13.41 -4.78
N PHE A 67 -8.16 -13.46 -5.47
CA PHE A 67 -6.90 -13.90 -4.86
C PHE A 67 -6.44 -12.96 -3.75
N ILE A 68 -6.49 -11.65 -3.94
CA ILE A 68 -6.15 -10.65 -2.91
C ILE A 68 -6.98 -10.87 -1.63
N GLN A 69 -8.29 -11.15 -1.77
CA GLN A 69 -9.17 -11.42 -0.64
C GLN A 69 -8.92 -12.81 -0.03
N PHE A 70 -8.69 -13.82 -0.85
CA PHE A 70 -8.43 -15.17 -0.39
C PHE A 70 -7.09 -15.26 0.39
N GLU A 71 -6.06 -14.57 -0.08
CA GLU A 71 -4.74 -14.49 0.58
C GLU A 71 -4.73 -13.52 1.76
N ASN A 72 -5.83 -12.80 1.99
CA ASN A 72 -5.92 -11.77 3.03
C ASN A 72 -4.76 -10.75 2.94
N ALA A 73 -4.44 -10.31 1.73
CA ALA A 73 -3.32 -9.41 1.49
C ALA A 73 -3.56 -8.00 2.05
N MET A 74 -4.82 -7.55 2.08
CA MET A 74 -5.24 -6.27 2.67
C MET A 74 -6.70 -6.33 3.13
N ASN A 75 -7.02 -5.53 4.15
CA ASN A 75 -8.36 -5.38 4.72
C ASN A 75 -8.78 -3.90 4.78
N VAL A 76 -10.08 -3.67 4.94
CA VAL A 76 -10.58 -2.32 5.22
C VAL A 76 -9.99 -1.82 6.54
N GLY A 77 -9.43 -0.61 6.52
CA GLY A 77 -8.71 0.00 7.64
C GLY A 77 -7.18 -0.14 7.57
N ASP A 78 -6.65 -1.06 6.74
CA ASP A 78 -5.22 -1.19 6.57
C ASP A 78 -4.61 0.02 5.84
N VAL A 79 -3.38 0.36 6.17
CA VAL A 79 -2.57 1.29 5.39
C VAL A 79 -1.74 0.49 4.40
N VAL A 80 -1.99 0.73 3.13
CA VAL A 80 -1.35 -0.03 2.04
C VAL A 80 -0.81 0.87 0.94
N THR A 81 0.17 0.38 0.19
CA THR A 81 0.53 0.92 -1.11
C THR A 81 0.06 -0.05 -2.18
N VAL A 82 -0.78 0.44 -3.09
CA VAL A 82 -1.34 -0.32 -4.20
C VAL A 82 -1.29 0.55 -5.45
N GLY A 83 -0.77 0.02 -6.55
CA GLY A 83 -0.66 0.74 -7.82
C GLY A 83 0.11 2.08 -7.67
N GLY A 84 1.12 2.12 -6.81
CA GLY A 84 1.91 3.34 -6.54
C GLY A 84 1.24 4.37 -5.62
N THR A 85 0.02 4.11 -5.16
CA THR A 85 -0.71 5.01 -4.24
C THR A 85 -0.72 4.44 -2.83
N THR A 86 -0.32 5.24 -1.84
CA THR A 86 -0.36 4.88 -0.42
C THR A 86 -1.57 5.52 0.25
N GLY A 87 -2.33 4.73 1.00
CA GLY A 87 -3.49 5.24 1.73
C GLY A 87 -4.15 4.19 2.61
N VAL A 88 -5.17 4.63 3.34
CA VAL A 88 -6.03 3.75 4.14
C VAL A 88 -7.06 3.10 3.22
N VAL A 89 -7.23 1.80 3.33
CA VAL A 89 -8.27 1.06 2.61
C VAL A 89 -9.63 1.43 3.18
N GLU A 90 -10.48 2.13 2.42
CA GLU A 90 -11.85 2.45 2.82
C GLU A 90 -12.86 1.40 2.35
N ARG A 91 -12.61 0.82 1.17
CA ARG A 91 -13.51 -0.16 0.59
C ARG A 91 -12.79 -1.14 -0.33
N LEU A 92 -13.13 -2.42 -0.16
CA LEU A 92 -12.78 -3.50 -1.09
C LEU A 92 -14.02 -3.94 -1.85
N THR A 93 -13.89 -4.05 -3.16
CA THR A 93 -14.90 -4.64 -4.04
C THR A 93 -14.31 -5.86 -4.73
N ILE A 94 -15.11 -6.60 -5.50
CA ILE A 94 -14.61 -7.75 -6.26
C ILE A 94 -13.58 -7.36 -7.33
N ARG A 95 -13.58 -6.11 -7.81
CA ARG A 95 -12.75 -5.66 -8.94
C ARG A 95 -11.82 -4.48 -8.64
N SER A 96 -11.94 -3.86 -7.48
CA SER A 96 -11.15 -2.66 -7.14
C SER A 96 -11.02 -2.45 -5.64
N VAL A 97 -9.99 -1.75 -5.25
CA VAL A 97 -9.80 -1.19 -3.91
C VAL A 97 -9.99 0.32 -3.95
N SER A 98 -10.58 0.87 -2.90
CA SER A 98 -10.66 2.32 -2.70
C SER A 98 -9.78 2.71 -1.52
N LEU A 99 -8.85 3.64 -1.77
CA LEU A 99 -7.91 4.17 -0.78
C LEU A 99 -8.19 5.64 -0.52
N ARG A 100 -7.95 6.07 0.71
CA ARG A 100 -7.83 7.49 1.05
C ARG A 100 -6.40 7.78 1.45
N ASP A 101 -5.76 8.71 0.76
CA ASP A 101 -4.40 9.11 1.08
C ASP A 101 -4.34 10.12 2.26
N LEU A 102 -3.12 10.46 2.66
CA LEU A 102 -2.88 11.38 3.77
C LEU A 102 -3.42 12.80 3.49
N SER A 103 -3.57 13.21 2.24
CA SER A 103 -4.15 14.50 1.84
C SER A 103 -5.68 14.50 1.86
N GLY A 104 -6.30 13.31 2.04
CA GLY A 104 -7.74 13.11 1.98
C GLY A 104 -8.29 12.80 0.59
N ALA A 105 -7.44 12.67 -0.43
CA ALA A 105 -7.89 12.30 -1.77
C ALA A 105 -8.35 10.83 -1.80
N PHE A 106 -9.44 10.59 -2.52
CA PHE A 106 -10.05 9.27 -2.67
C PHE A 106 -9.66 8.65 -4.01
N HIS A 107 -8.96 7.53 -3.94
CA HIS A 107 -8.45 6.79 -5.10
C HIS A 107 -9.24 5.51 -5.30
N VAL A 108 -9.64 5.21 -6.53
CA VAL A 108 -10.24 3.93 -6.90
C VAL A 108 -9.30 3.22 -7.87
N ILE A 109 -8.73 2.12 -7.42
CA ILE A 109 -7.69 1.38 -8.14
C ILE A 109 -8.27 0.04 -8.57
N PRO A 110 -8.41 -0.22 -9.90
CA PRO A 110 -8.82 -1.52 -10.39
C PRO A 110 -7.71 -2.55 -10.17
N PHE A 111 -8.06 -3.78 -9.85
CA PHE A 111 -7.07 -4.82 -9.56
C PHE A 111 -6.22 -5.23 -10.76
N SER A 112 -6.67 -4.97 -11.99
CA SER A 112 -5.86 -5.18 -13.21
C SER A 112 -4.65 -4.24 -13.32
N SER A 113 -4.58 -3.18 -12.51
CA SER A 113 -3.44 -2.27 -12.42
C SER A 113 -2.56 -2.52 -11.19
N VAL A 114 -2.78 -3.62 -10.48
CA VAL A 114 -2.08 -3.95 -9.23
C VAL A 114 -1.12 -5.09 -9.47
N ASP A 115 0.17 -4.78 -9.48
CA ASP A 115 1.25 -5.77 -9.58
C ASP A 115 1.75 -6.21 -8.19
N MET A 116 1.71 -5.28 -7.22
CA MET A 116 2.21 -5.51 -5.86
C MET A 116 1.31 -4.81 -4.84
N VAL A 117 1.10 -5.47 -3.72
CA VAL A 117 0.46 -4.90 -2.53
C VAL A 117 1.48 -4.83 -1.41
N THR A 118 1.76 -3.63 -0.90
CA THR A 118 2.55 -3.45 0.32
C THR A 118 1.60 -3.08 1.46
N ASN A 119 1.51 -3.95 2.48
CA ASN A 119 0.71 -3.70 3.67
C ASN A 119 1.62 -3.32 4.84
N PHE A 120 1.44 -2.10 5.37
CA PHE A 120 2.29 -1.55 6.42
C PHE A 120 1.83 -1.89 7.84
N VAL A 121 0.66 -2.50 7.98
CA VAL A 121 0.02 -2.70 9.29
C VAL A 121 -0.35 -4.16 9.55
N ARG A 122 0.18 -5.08 8.75
CA ARG A 122 -0.09 -6.50 8.93
C ARG A 122 0.73 -7.05 10.10
N GLU A 123 0.05 -7.50 11.16
CA GLU A 123 0.61 -8.09 12.38
C GLU A 123 1.43 -7.12 13.24
N PHE A 124 2.36 -6.38 12.67
CA PHE A 124 3.16 -5.34 13.34
C PHE A 124 3.70 -4.33 12.32
N GLY A 125 4.17 -3.19 12.81
CA GLY A 125 4.93 -2.22 12.04
C GLY A 125 6.26 -1.91 12.71
N TYR A 126 7.24 -1.42 11.95
CA TYR A 126 8.46 -0.86 12.50
C TYR A 126 8.53 0.64 12.26
N PHE A 127 8.88 1.38 13.30
CA PHE A 127 9.47 2.69 13.11
C PHE A 127 10.98 2.53 12.96
N VAL A 128 11.53 2.88 11.82
CA VAL A 128 12.98 2.90 11.57
C VAL A 128 13.47 4.31 11.76
N CYS A 129 14.42 4.49 12.68
CA CYS A 129 15.07 5.76 12.98
C CYS A 129 16.46 5.76 12.37
N ASP A 130 16.69 6.59 11.37
CA ASP A 130 18.01 6.92 10.84
C ASP A 130 18.40 8.31 11.38
N MET A 131 19.34 8.34 12.33
CA MET A 131 19.76 9.58 12.97
C MET A 131 21.17 9.95 12.53
N GLY A 132 21.33 11.16 11.99
CA GLY A 132 22.63 11.73 11.65
C GLY A 132 23.24 12.44 12.86
N VAL A 133 24.46 12.08 13.22
CA VAL A 133 25.26 12.74 14.27
C VAL A 133 26.58 13.25 13.70
N ALA A 134 27.20 14.25 14.36
CA ALA A 134 28.47 14.79 13.90
C ALA A 134 29.57 13.71 13.94
N TYR A 135 30.53 13.78 13.03
CA TYR A 135 31.67 12.83 12.92
C TYR A 135 32.51 12.75 14.19
N ARG A 136 32.50 13.80 15.02
CA ARG A 136 33.23 13.85 16.29
C ARG A 136 32.54 13.12 17.42
N GLU A 137 31.25 12.77 17.28
CA GLU A 137 30.47 12.18 18.34
C GLU A 137 30.89 10.73 18.62
N ASN A 138 30.88 10.37 19.91
CA ASN A 138 31.13 9.00 20.33
C ASN A 138 29.87 8.15 20.09
N ILE A 139 29.98 7.15 19.21
CA ILE A 139 28.85 6.30 18.81
C ILE A 139 28.30 5.49 19.99
N ASP A 140 29.08 5.12 20.97
CA ASP A 140 28.61 4.41 22.17
C ASP A 140 27.75 5.34 23.06
N GLU A 141 28.12 6.63 23.18
CA GLU A 141 27.33 7.63 23.87
C GLU A 141 26.03 7.95 23.13
N VAL A 142 26.09 8.04 21.79
CA VAL A 142 24.89 8.19 20.94
C VAL A 142 23.95 7.00 21.12
N LYS A 143 24.48 5.76 21.10
CA LYS A 143 23.69 4.57 21.37
C LYS A 143 22.99 4.64 22.72
N GLN A 144 23.73 5.00 23.78
CA GLN A 144 23.14 5.10 25.10
C GLN A 144 22.07 6.18 25.18
N ALA A 145 22.29 7.33 24.54
CA ALA A 145 21.29 8.40 24.45
C ALA A 145 20.01 7.94 23.74
N MET A 146 20.14 7.16 22.65
CA MET A 146 19.01 6.61 21.94
C MET A 146 18.23 5.56 22.76
N LEU A 147 18.94 4.73 23.54
CA LEU A 147 18.32 3.79 24.46
C LEU A 147 17.57 4.49 25.58
N ASP A 148 18.19 5.51 26.19
CA ASP A 148 17.56 6.26 27.28
C ASP A 148 16.34 7.05 26.80
N ALA A 149 16.41 7.63 25.59
CA ALA A 149 15.26 8.27 24.96
C ALA A 149 14.11 7.26 24.70
N PHE A 150 14.44 6.01 24.36
CA PHE A 150 13.46 4.96 24.21
C PHE A 150 12.81 4.56 25.54
N GLU A 151 13.60 4.39 26.60
CA GLU A 151 13.07 4.06 27.94
C GLU A 151 12.19 5.21 28.49
N GLU A 152 12.56 6.45 28.22
CA GLU A 152 11.73 7.60 28.57
C GLU A 152 10.40 7.56 27.81
N LEU A 153 10.41 7.32 26.49
CA LEU A 153 9.20 7.17 25.68
C LEU A 153 8.31 6.03 26.20
N ARG A 154 8.93 4.90 26.54
CA ARG A 154 8.24 3.71 27.05
C ARG A 154 7.64 3.92 28.44
N SER A 155 8.17 4.85 29.21
CA SER A 155 7.62 5.21 30.52
C SER A 155 6.28 5.95 30.43
N ASP A 156 5.95 6.52 29.27
CA ASP A 156 4.63 7.09 29.00
C ASP A 156 3.61 5.97 28.76
N PRO A 157 2.56 5.84 29.60
CA PRO A 157 1.56 4.77 29.48
C PRO A 157 0.82 4.75 28.12
N GLU A 158 0.69 5.89 27.45
CA GLU A 158 0.02 5.96 26.14
C GLU A 158 0.93 5.39 25.03
N GLN A 159 2.22 5.68 25.10
CA GLN A 159 3.19 5.16 24.14
C GLN A 159 3.52 3.68 24.38
N ALA A 160 3.63 3.28 25.64
CA ALA A 160 3.91 1.90 26.04
C ALA A 160 2.93 0.87 25.42
N LYS A 161 1.63 1.23 25.31
CA LYS A 161 0.61 0.37 24.70
C LYS A 161 0.86 0.12 23.20
N SER A 162 1.59 1.01 22.55
CA SER A 162 1.86 1.00 21.11
C SER A 162 3.18 0.34 20.75
N ILE A 163 4.02 0.03 21.75
CA ILE A 163 5.36 -0.55 21.57
C ILE A 163 5.31 -2.04 21.89
N MET A 164 5.85 -2.88 21.00
CA MET A 164 5.79 -4.34 21.12
C MET A 164 7.10 -5.00 21.58
N GLY A 165 8.18 -4.23 21.74
CA GLY A 165 9.48 -4.79 22.10
C GLY A 165 10.50 -3.70 22.44
N ASP A 166 11.74 -4.10 22.62
CA ASP A 166 12.83 -3.17 22.92
C ASP A 166 13.32 -2.48 21.65
N LEU A 167 14.08 -1.39 21.80
CA LEU A 167 14.74 -0.73 20.68
C LEU A 167 15.84 -1.64 20.13
N GLU A 168 15.75 -1.96 18.86
CA GLU A 168 16.76 -2.73 18.16
C GLU A 168 17.81 -1.79 17.56
N TRP A 169 19.02 -1.85 18.09
CA TRP A 169 20.17 -1.07 17.62
C TRP A 169 20.92 -1.77 16.50
N PHE A 170 21.12 -1.11 15.35
CA PHE A 170 21.84 -1.63 14.19
C PHE A 170 23.28 -1.09 14.08
N GLY A 171 23.58 0.03 14.75
CA GLY A 171 24.89 0.68 14.63
C GLY A 171 24.96 1.73 13.55
N ILE A 172 26.17 1.96 13.03
CA ILE A 172 26.40 2.89 11.93
C ILE A 172 25.85 2.29 10.65
N ASN A 173 24.90 3.00 10.04
CA ASN A 173 24.26 2.61 8.79
C ASN A 173 24.94 3.19 7.56
N ALA A 174 25.44 4.43 7.66
CA ALA A 174 26.10 5.12 6.57
C ALA A 174 27.02 6.26 7.07
N PHE A 175 28.00 6.59 6.24
CA PHE A 175 28.81 7.80 6.38
C PHE A 175 28.33 8.80 5.30
N GLY A 176 27.63 9.85 5.73
CA GLY A 176 27.13 10.91 4.86
C GLY A 176 28.11 12.07 4.74
N ASP A 177 27.81 13.02 3.88
CA ASP A 177 28.69 14.17 3.61
C ASP A 177 28.99 15.02 4.84
N SER A 178 28.06 15.11 5.78
CA SER A 178 28.20 15.94 6.99
C SER A 178 27.85 15.20 8.28
N ALA A 179 27.43 13.94 8.21
CA ALA A 179 26.97 13.17 9.38
C ALA A 179 27.33 11.69 9.29
N VAL A 180 27.54 11.07 10.44
CA VAL A 180 27.50 9.62 10.58
C VAL A 180 26.05 9.24 10.87
N VAL A 181 25.45 8.42 10.03
CA VAL A 181 24.07 7.97 10.18
C VAL A 181 24.04 6.67 10.98
N VAL A 182 23.39 6.70 12.12
CA VAL A 182 23.14 5.52 12.96
C VAL A 182 21.70 5.07 12.79
N ARG A 183 21.46 3.76 12.82
CA ARG A 183 20.12 3.18 12.65
C ARG A 183 19.69 2.42 13.89
N ALA A 184 18.44 2.66 14.26
CA ALA A 184 17.70 1.84 15.22
C ALA A 184 16.27 1.64 14.72
N ARG A 185 15.55 0.67 15.27
CA ARG A 185 14.11 0.53 15.00
C ARG A 185 13.33 0.12 16.23
N ILE A 186 12.05 0.47 16.24
CA ILE A 186 11.10 0.15 17.30
C ILE A 186 9.97 -0.67 16.70
N LYS A 187 9.69 -1.85 17.26
CA LYS A 187 8.56 -2.67 16.88
C LYS A 187 7.29 -2.12 17.52
N CYS A 188 6.27 -1.88 16.70
CA CYS A 188 5.01 -1.25 17.11
C CYS A 188 3.81 -2.10 16.75
N VAL A 189 2.72 -1.94 17.49
CA VAL A 189 1.42 -2.47 17.08
C VAL A 189 1.02 -1.89 15.72
N PRO A 190 0.20 -2.63 14.93
CA PRO A 190 -0.21 -2.21 13.61
C PRO A 190 -0.73 -0.77 13.56
N GLY A 191 -0.15 0.07 12.71
CA GLY A 191 -0.57 1.46 12.51
C GLY A 191 -0.01 2.48 13.50
N ALA A 192 0.59 2.05 14.62
CA ALA A 192 1.17 2.96 15.62
C ALA A 192 2.58 3.46 15.28
N GLN A 193 3.29 2.80 14.35
CA GLN A 193 4.70 3.11 14.05
C GLN A 193 4.95 4.57 13.70
N TRP A 194 4.02 5.24 13.03
CA TRP A 194 4.17 6.66 12.69
C TRP A 194 3.98 7.59 13.90
N GLY A 195 3.04 7.23 14.80
CA GLY A 195 2.80 7.96 16.06
C GLY A 195 3.98 7.83 17.02
N VAL A 196 4.39 6.59 17.28
CA VAL A 196 5.56 6.26 18.11
C VAL A 196 6.82 6.91 17.55
N GLY A 197 7.01 6.89 16.22
CA GLY A 197 8.17 7.52 15.58
C GLY A 197 8.24 9.03 15.81
N ARG A 198 7.14 9.74 15.68
CA ARG A 198 7.10 11.20 15.96
C ARG A 198 7.37 11.50 17.44
N ALA A 199 6.78 10.71 18.33
CA ALA A 199 7.01 10.88 19.76
C ALA A 199 8.46 10.59 20.13
N TYR A 200 9.04 9.49 19.61
CA TYR A 200 10.44 9.13 19.80
C TYR A 200 11.38 10.22 19.32
N ASN A 201 11.18 10.74 18.11
CA ASN A 201 12.01 11.82 17.57
C ASN A 201 11.97 13.07 18.45
N GLY A 202 10.82 13.38 19.05
CA GLY A 202 10.69 14.51 19.99
C GLY A 202 11.49 14.30 21.27
N VAL A 203 11.42 13.11 21.87
CA VAL A 203 12.19 12.75 23.06
C VAL A 203 13.68 12.70 22.73
N LEU A 204 14.04 12.05 21.62
CA LEU A 204 15.44 11.91 21.18
C LEU A 204 16.11 13.26 20.96
N LYS A 205 15.41 14.20 20.33
CA LYS A 205 15.95 15.56 20.11
C LYS A 205 16.29 16.23 21.43
N ARG A 206 15.42 16.14 22.44
CA ARG A 206 15.67 16.72 23.77
C ARG A 206 16.85 16.03 24.47
N VAL A 207 16.90 14.69 24.47
CA VAL A 207 18.01 13.93 25.08
C VAL A 207 19.35 14.27 24.43
N PHE A 208 19.39 14.47 23.12
CA PHE A 208 20.60 14.88 22.42
C PHE A 208 21.02 16.29 22.80
N ASP A 209 20.07 17.24 22.91
CA ASP A 209 20.37 18.62 23.37
C ASP A 209 20.92 18.62 24.80
N ASP A 210 20.30 17.86 25.71
CA ASP A 210 20.73 17.77 27.13
C ASP A 210 22.14 17.16 27.28
N ARG A 211 22.53 16.29 26.34
CA ARG A 211 23.84 15.63 26.32
C ARG A 211 24.87 16.30 25.42
N ASN A 212 24.51 17.41 24.78
CA ASN A 212 25.33 18.10 23.79
C ASN A 212 25.78 17.20 22.62
N ILE A 213 24.97 16.22 22.24
CA ILE A 213 25.19 15.41 21.03
C ILE A 213 24.73 16.23 19.82
N GLU A 214 25.66 16.52 18.93
CA GLU A 214 25.39 17.38 17.80
C GLU A 214 24.70 16.65 16.64
N ILE A 215 23.55 17.20 16.22
CA ILE A 215 22.93 16.90 14.93
C ILE A 215 23.49 17.94 13.94
N PRO A 216 24.39 17.54 13.02
CA PRO A 216 25.18 18.51 12.26
C PRO A 216 24.33 19.17 11.17
N PHE A 217 24.60 20.47 10.97
CA PHE A 217 24.20 21.16 9.75
C PHE A 217 25.04 20.71 8.57
N PRO A 218 24.65 20.98 7.31
CA PRO A 218 25.52 20.75 6.17
C PRO A 218 26.86 21.49 6.32
N HIS A 219 27.98 20.77 6.28
CA HIS A 219 29.33 21.30 6.40
C HIS A 219 30.05 21.32 5.06
N GLN A 220 30.86 22.35 4.84
CA GLN A 220 31.80 22.43 3.72
C GLN A 220 33.17 22.85 4.25
N THR A 221 34.20 22.12 3.86
CA THR A 221 35.59 22.49 4.14
C THR A 221 36.12 23.30 2.97
N ILE A 222 36.52 24.54 3.24
CA ILE A 222 37.09 25.44 2.24
C ILE A 222 38.61 25.49 2.45
N TYR A 223 39.38 25.08 1.46
CA TYR A 223 40.81 25.28 1.45
C TYR A 223 41.10 26.61 0.74
N LEU A 224 41.62 27.57 1.49
CA LEU A 224 42.16 28.81 0.90
C LEU A 224 43.55 28.48 0.37
N GLY A 225 43.74 28.50 -0.96
CA GLY A 225 45.08 28.38 -1.56
C GLY A 225 45.94 29.58 -1.20
N GLU A 226 47.25 29.35 -1.03
CA GLU A 226 48.24 30.41 -0.88
C GLU A 226 48.40 31.23 -2.18
#